data_1625f88e00a2a3f63889732adc38cfdb
#
_entry.id   1625f88e00a2a3f63889732adc38cfdb
#
_cell.length_a   1.000
_cell.length_b   1.000
_cell.length_c   1.000
_cell.angle_alpha   90.00
_cell.angle_beta   90.00
_cell.angle_gamma   90.00
#
_symmetry.space_group_name_H-M   'P 1'
#
loop_
_entity.id
_entity.type
_entity.pdbx_description
1 polymer ?
#
loop_
_entity_poly.entity_id
_entity_poly.type
_entity_poly.pdbx_seq_one_letter_code
_entity_poly.pdbx_strand_id
1 'polypeptide(L)'
;MGYCVANAIVRRGSALAHFRPEQIADAQVQQLIPRVRIEGDASMNPRGHTAVDVVLRTEDGRVFERGLDIAPGFPGNDLSDAQQQARFDDCMAYAPRPLPPLQRSRYLESLQQLDRLDDARRLAALLVLADD
;
A
#
# COMPACT_ATOMS: atom_id res chain seq x y z
N MET A 1 -4.33 -9.32 -9.80
CA MET A 1 -5.27 -8.32 -9.25
C MET A 1 -6.37 -8.96 -8.40
N GLY A 2 -7.01 -10.08 -8.80
CA GLY A 2 -8.06 -10.75 -8.00
C GLY A 2 -7.68 -11.04 -6.56
N TYR A 3 -6.43 -11.51 -6.32
CA TYR A 3 -5.91 -11.70 -4.98
C TYR A 3 -5.95 -10.42 -4.11
N CYS A 4 -5.51 -9.28 -4.64
CA CYS A 4 -5.49 -8.03 -3.88
C CYS A 4 -6.88 -7.60 -3.43
N VAL A 5 -7.88 -7.75 -4.30
CA VAL A 5 -9.28 -7.44 -3.97
C VAL A 5 -9.82 -8.42 -2.93
N ALA A 6 -9.65 -9.72 -3.13
CA ALA A 6 -10.07 -10.75 -2.17
C ALA A 6 -9.40 -10.56 -0.79
N ASN A 7 -8.09 -10.30 -0.79
CA ASN A 7 -7.32 -9.98 0.42
C ASN A 7 -7.86 -8.75 1.16
N ALA A 8 -8.15 -7.67 0.42
CA ALA A 8 -8.70 -6.45 1.01
C ALA A 8 -10.09 -6.68 1.65
N ILE A 9 -10.93 -7.52 1.04
CA ILE A 9 -12.25 -7.90 1.60
C ILE A 9 -12.07 -8.66 2.91
N VAL A 10 -11.19 -9.68 2.94
CA VAL A 10 -10.99 -10.54 4.11
C VAL A 10 -10.31 -9.79 5.26
N ARG A 11 -9.22 -9.05 4.94
CA ARG A 11 -8.33 -8.44 5.95
C ARG A 11 -8.52 -6.95 6.15
N ARG A 12 -9.41 -6.33 5.39
CA ARG A 12 -9.70 -4.88 5.42
C ARG A 12 -8.45 -4.00 5.21
N GLY A 13 -7.49 -4.50 4.43
CA GLY A 13 -6.23 -3.82 4.17
C GLY A 13 -5.33 -4.58 3.21
N SER A 14 -4.18 -3.98 2.91
CA SER A 14 -3.17 -4.56 2.01
C SER A 14 -1.76 -4.25 2.55
N ALA A 15 -1.37 -4.94 3.62
CA ALA A 15 -0.02 -4.88 4.17
C ALA A 15 0.93 -5.82 3.40
N LEU A 16 2.24 -5.54 3.42
CA LEU A 16 3.25 -6.39 2.78
C LEU A 16 3.24 -7.83 3.33
N ALA A 17 2.98 -7.99 4.64
CA ALA A 17 2.86 -9.29 5.26
C ALA A 17 1.78 -10.18 4.64
N HIS A 18 0.75 -9.59 4.04
CA HIS A 18 -0.32 -10.36 3.37
C HIS A 18 0.15 -11.06 2.09
N PHE A 19 1.34 -10.73 1.56
CA PHE A 19 1.90 -11.34 0.35
C PHE A 19 2.87 -12.50 0.65
N ARG A 20 2.95 -12.95 1.89
CA ARG A 20 3.69 -14.15 2.24
C ARG A 20 2.97 -15.40 1.71
N PRO A 21 3.70 -16.48 1.37
CA PRO A 21 3.11 -17.69 0.80
C PRO A 21 1.92 -18.25 1.59
N GLU A 22 2.04 -18.31 2.92
CA GLU A 22 0.99 -18.79 3.81
C GLU A 22 -0.26 -17.90 3.79
N GLN A 23 -0.09 -16.58 3.62
CA GLN A 23 -1.20 -15.63 3.54
C GLN A 23 -1.87 -15.66 2.17
N ILE A 24 -1.09 -15.92 1.12
CA ILE A 24 -1.63 -16.12 -0.24
C ILE A 24 -2.44 -17.42 -0.30
N ALA A 25 -1.99 -18.47 0.38
CA ALA A 25 -2.67 -19.77 0.44
C ALA A 25 -3.90 -19.81 1.36
N ASP A 26 -4.23 -18.72 2.05
CA ASP A 26 -5.39 -18.64 2.95
C ASP A 26 -6.69 -19.02 2.20
N ALA A 27 -7.39 -20.03 2.73
CA ALA A 27 -8.58 -20.58 2.10
C ALA A 27 -9.71 -19.57 1.89
N GLN A 28 -9.91 -18.63 2.83
CA GLN A 28 -10.94 -17.61 2.70
C GLN A 28 -10.63 -16.65 1.54
N VAL A 29 -9.37 -16.26 1.39
CA VAL A 29 -8.92 -15.42 0.28
C VAL A 29 -9.06 -16.18 -1.04
N GLN A 30 -8.59 -17.44 -1.08
CA GLN A 30 -8.64 -18.27 -2.29
C GLN A 30 -10.07 -18.52 -2.79
N GLN A 31 -11.04 -18.67 -1.89
CA GLN A 31 -12.46 -18.84 -2.23
C GLN A 31 -13.09 -17.58 -2.85
N LEU A 32 -12.57 -16.39 -2.52
CA LEU A 32 -13.08 -15.15 -3.07
C LEU A 32 -12.49 -14.78 -4.43
N ILE A 33 -11.28 -15.22 -4.74
CA ILE A 33 -10.60 -14.87 -6.01
C ILE A 33 -11.47 -15.14 -7.25
N PRO A 34 -12.13 -16.31 -7.39
CA PRO A 34 -12.98 -16.59 -8.54
C PRO A 34 -14.23 -15.70 -8.64
N ARG A 35 -14.62 -15.06 -7.51
CA ARG A 35 -15.76 -14.15 -7.47
C ARG A 35 -15.40 -12.71 -7.89
N VAL A 36 -14.11 -12.39 -8.00
CA VAL A 36 -13.64 -11.07 -8.43
C VAL A 36 -13.64 -11.03 -9.96
N ARG A 37 -14.44 -10.12 -10.52
CA ARG A 37 -14.43 -9.80 -11.95
C ARG A 37 -13.74 -8.47 -12.16
N ILE A 38 -12.90 -8.41 -13.18
CA ILE A 38 -12.14 -7.20 -13.54
C ILE A 38 -12.47 -6.93 -15.00
N GLU A 39 -13.06 -5.78 -15.23
CA GLU A 39 -13.52 -5.36 -16.55
C GLU A 39 -12.83 -4.05 -16.91
N GLY A 40 -12.37 -3.93 -18.16
CA GLY A 40 -11.87 -2.68 -18.69
C GLY A 40 -13.04 -1.85 -19.22
N ASP A 41 -13.11 -0.58 -18.81
CA ASP A 41 -14.13 0.36 -19.27
C ASP A 41 -13.48 1.60 -19.85
N ALA A 42 -13.57 1.74 -21.18
CA ALA A 42 -12.99 2.88 -21.91
C ALA A 42 -13.68 4.21 -21.55
N SER A 43 -14.91 4.20 -21.03
CA SER A 43 -15.60 5.40 -20.58
C SER A 43 -14.95 6.05 -19.36
N MET A 44 -14.09 5.30 -18.66
CA MET A 44 -13.35 5.80 -17.50
C MET A 44 -12.09 6.58 -17.88
N ASN A 45 -11.60 6.49 -19.14
CA ASN A 45 -10.36 7.17 -19.57
C ASN A 45 -10.32 8.68 -19.26
N PRO A 46 -11.42 9.46 -19.40
CA PRO A 46 -11.43 10.88 -19.05
C PRO A 46 -11.22 11.14 -17.54
N ARG A 47 -11.48 10.17 -16.65
CA ARG A 47 -11.32 10.30 -15.20
C ARG A 47 -9.85 10.13 -14.75
N GLY A 48 -9.00 9.60 -15.62
CA GLY A 48 -7.57 9.41 -15.37
C GLY A 48 -7.14 7.95 -15.34
N HIS A 49 -5.83 7.73 -15.37
CA HIS A 49 -5.23 6.39 -15.47
C HIS A 49 -5.29 5.55 -14.17
N THR A 50 -5.67 6.17 -13.05
CA THR A 50 -5.85 5.47 -11.76
C THR A 50 -7.33 5.29 -11.40
N ALA A 51 -8.24 5.75 -12.27
CA ALA A 51 -9.67 5.67 -12.00
C ALA A 51 -10.12 4.20 -11.89
N VAL A 52 -10.94 3.94 -10.89
CA VAL A 52 -11.53 2.61 -10.65
C VAL A 52 -12.89 2.76 -9.99
N ASP A 53 -13.85 1.95 -10.43
CA ASP A 53 -15.11 1.76 -9.76
C ASP A 53 -15.18 0.32 -9.22
N VAL A 54 -15.66 0.18 -8.00
CA VAL A 54 -15.82 -1.10 -7.33
C VAL A 54 -17.26 -1.29 -6.95
N VAL A 55 -17.84 -2.42 -7.36
CA VAL A 55 -19.19 -2.85 -6.97
C VAL A 55 -19.06 -4.15 -6.18
N LEU A 56 -19.52 -4.14 -4.94
CA LEU A 56 -19.57 -5.31 -4.08
C LEU A 56 -21.03 -5.72 -3.88
N ARG A 57 -21.35 -6.97 -4.25
CA ARG A 57 -22.65 -7.59 -4.00
C ARG A 57 -22.52 -8.67 -2.94
N THR A 58 -23.30 -8.56 -1.87
CA THR A 58 -23.33 -9.56 -0.79
C THR A 58 -24.40 -10.63 -1.06
N GLU A 59 -24.27 -11.77 -0.39
CA GLU A 59 -25.21 -12.90 -0.56
C GLU A 59 -26.64 -12.56 -0.09
N ASP A 60 -26.78 -11.62 0.84
CA ASP A 60 -28.09 -11.08 1.29
C ASP A 60 -28.68 -10.02 0.34
N GLY A 61 -28.05 -9.81 -0.84
CA GLY A 61 -28.56 -8.93 -1.89
C GLY A 61 -28.18 -7.45 -1.74
N ARG A 62 -27.46 -7.04 -0.71
CA ARG A 62 -26.98 -5.66 -0.59
C ARG A 62 -25.91 -5.36 -1.64
N VAL A 63 -25.93 -4.13 -2.15
CA VAL A 63 -24.97 -3.63 -3.12
C VAL A 63 -24.25 -2.42 -2.55
N PHE A 64 -22.92 -2.46 -2.61
CA PHE A 64 -22.06 -1.34 -2.22
C PHE A 64 -21.26 -0.91 -3.44
N GLU A 65 -21.25 0.39 -3.71
CA GLU A 65 -20.55 0.97 -4.85
C GLU A 65 -19.61 2.08 -4.37
N ARG A 66 -18.41 2.11 -4.92
CA ARG A 66 -17.46 3.19 -4.65
C ARG A 66 -16.59 3.42 -5.86
N GLY A 67 -16.47 4.68 -6.28
CA GLY A 67 -15.53 5.15 -7.29
C GLY A 67 -14.36 5.89 -6.68
N LEU A 68 -13.23 5.86 -7.39
CA LEU A 68 -12.02 6.59 -7.08
C LEU A 68 -11.38 7.03 -8.40
N ASP A 69 -11.07 8.30 -8.53
CA ASP A 69 -10.41 8.84 -9.73
C ASP A 69 -8.89 8.89 -9.58
N ILE A 70 -8.43 9.28 -8.39
CA ILE A 70 -7.01 9.43 -8.09
C ILE A 70 -6.63 8.48 -6.96
N ALA A 71 -5.70 7.56 -7.24
CA ALA A 71 -5.22 6.62 -6.23
C ALA A 71 -4.49 7.35 -5.08
N PRO A 72 -4.62 6.87 -3.82
CA PRO A 72 -3.91 7.44 -2.68
C PRO A 72 -2.39 7.48 -2.89
N GLY A 73 -1.79 8.65 -2.68
CA GLY A 73 -0.37 8.92 -2.89
C GLY A 73 -0.02 9.44 -4.28
N PHE A 74 -1.01 9.61 -5.18
CA PHE A 74 -0.84 10.34 -6.43
C PHE A 74 -1.14 11.83 -6.24
N PRO A 75 -0.57 12.72 -7.09
CA PRO A 75 -0.86 14.15 -7.04
C PRO A 75 -2.36 14.42 -7.05
N GLY A 76 -2.85 15.18 -6.07
CA GLY A 76 -4.28 15.45 -5.87
C GLY A 76 -5.01 14.49 -4.91
N ASN A 77 -4.34 13.42 -4.45
CA ASN A 77 -4.80 12.56 -3.37
C ASN A 77 -3.61 12.15 -2.49
N ASP A 78 -2.99 13.15 -1.88
CA ASP A 78 -1.78 12.98 -1.10
C ASP A 78 -2.05 12.15 0.18
N LEU A 79 -1.05 11.38 0.59
CA LEU A 79 -1.11 10.67 1.86
C LEU A 79 -0.89 11.65 3.01
N SER A 80 -1.65 11.51 4.08
CA SER A 80 -1.34 12.19 5.35
C SER A 80 -0.02 11.67 5.94
N ASP A 81 0.62 12.45 6.81
CA ASP A 81 1.86 12.05 7.51
C ASP A 81 1.70 10.70 8.22
N ALA A 82 0.54 10.47 8.86
CA ALA A 82 0.24 9.21 9.52
C ALA A 82 0.18 8.02 8.53
N GLN A 83 -0.36 8.23 7.33
CA GLN A 83 -0.40 7.20 6.29
C GLN A 83 0.99 6.94 5.69
N GLN A 84 1.80 7.99 5.50
CA GLN A 84 3.19 7.85 5.06
C GLN A 84 4.02 7.09 6.10
N GLN A 85 3.87 7.45 7.38
CA GLN A 85 4.52 6.76 8.48
C GLN A 85 4.12 5.29 8.54
N ALA A 86 2.83 4.97 8.45
CA ALA A 86 2.34 3.59 8.47
C ALA A 86 2.90 2.75 7.31
N ARG A 87 3.01 3.34 6.10
CA ARG A 87 3.64 2.66 4.97
C ARG A 87 5.14 2.40 5.17
N PHE A 88 5.84 3.39 5.72
CA PHE A 88 7.24 3.22 6.07
C PHE A 88 7.43 2.11 7.11
N ASP A 89 6.59 2.08 8.13
CA ASP A 89 6.63 1.08 9.19
C ASP A 89 6.36 -0.34 8.65
N ASP A 90 5.38 -0.48 7.75
CA ASP A 90 5.10 -1.76 7.07
C ASP A 90 6.30 -2.22 6.24
N CYS A 91 6.94 -1.33 5.49
CA CYS A 91 8.17 -1.64 4.75
C CYS A 91 9.31 -2.08 5.67
N MET A 92 9.51 -1.37 6.78
CA MET A 92 10.57 -1.71 7.75
C MET A 92 10.31 -3.05 8.43
N ALA A 93 9.05 -3.35 8.77
CA ALA A 93 8.69 -4.64 9.35
C ALA A 93 8.92 -5.83 8.39
N TYR A 94 8.87 -5.57 7.08
CA TYR A 94 9.08 -6.58 6.04
C TYR A 94 10.53 -6.67 5.55
N ALA A 95 11.37 -5.71 5.93
CA ALA A 95 12.77 -5.68 5.51
C ALA A 95 13.54 -6.88 6.10
N PRO A 96 14.41 -7.55 5.32
CA PRO A 96 15.27 -8.63 5.84
C PRO A 96 16.19 -8.18 7.00
N ARG A 97 16.61 -6.94 6.96
CA ARG A 97 17.41 -6.26 7.99
C ARG A 97 16.78 -4.90 8.27
N PRO A 98 15.84 -4.81 9.23
CA PRO A 98 15.19 -3.53 9.56
C PRO A 98 16.19 -2.56 10.22
N LEU A 99 16.00 -1.28 9.95
CA LEU A 99 16.82 -0.23 10.57
C LEU A 99 16.66 -0.26 12.11
N PRO A 100 17.76 -0.10 12.88
CA PRO A 100 17.68 0.13 14.31
C PRO A 100 16.78 1.35 14.64
N PRO A 101 16.06 1.32 15.79
CA PRO A 101 15.07 2.36 16.10
C PRO A 101 15.61 3.79 16.02
N LEU A 102 16.81 4.04 16.56
CA LEU A 102 17.42 5.37 16.52
C LEU A 102 17.77 5.81 15.10
N GLN A 103 18.30 4.90 14.28
CA GLN A 103 18.67 5.18 12.89
C GLN A 103 17.42 5.43 12.04
N ARG A 104 16.35 4.68 12.30
CA ARG A 104 15.04 4.86 11.68
C ARG A 104 14.45 6.24 12.01
N SER A 105 14.46 6.69 13.27
CA SER A 105 13.99 8.02 13.66
C SER A 105 14.79 9.12 12.96
N ARG A 106 16.12 9.02 12.94
CA ARG A 106 16.98 9.97 12.24
C ARG A 106 16.71 10.02 10.74
N TYR A 107 16.45 8.88 10.13
CA TYR A 107 16.10 8.81 8.71
C TYR A 107 14.80 9.56 8.41
N LEU A 108 13.74 9.32 9.21
CA LEU A 108 12.45 9.99 9.08
C LEU A 108 12.55 11.49 9.30
N GLU A 109 13.25 11.92 10.34
CA GLU A 109 13.52 13.35 10.59
C GLU A 109 14.25 14.02 9.43
N SER A 110 15.23 13.33 8.83
CA SER A 110 15.96 13.82 7.67
C SER A 110 15.08 13.92 6.42
N LEU A 111 14.15 12.97 6.23
CA LEU A 111 13.16 13.03 5.13
C LEU A 111 12.21 14.22 5.28
N GLN A 112 11.75 14.51 6.50
CA GLN A 112 10.87 15.65 6.78
C GLN A 112 11.55 17.01 6.56
N GLN A 113 12.89 17.04 6.55
CA GLN A 113 13.70 18.22 6.36
C GLN A 113 14.57 18.14 5.08
N LEU A 114 14.09 17.37 4.08
CA LEU A 114 14.84 17.09 2.87
C LEU A 114 15.28 18.37 2.12
N ASP A 115 14.44 19.40 2.15
CA ASP A 115 14.70 20.72 1.56
C ASP A 115 15.83 21.49 2.25
N ARG A 116 16.22 21.09 3.46
CA ARG A 116 17.28 21.71 4.28
C ARG A 116 18.57 20.90 4.30
N LEU A 117 18.58 19.73 3.65
CA LEU A 117 19.78 18.90 3.59
C LEU A 117 20.78 19.49 2.59
N ASP A 118 21.96 19.83 3.07
CA ASP A 118 23.11 20.27 2.28
C ASP A 118 23.78 19.13 1.50
N ASP A 119 23.59 17.87 1.93
CA ASP A 119 24.17 16.70 1.30
C ASP A 119 23.25 15.47 1.40
N ALA A 120 22.62 15.09 0.29
CA ALA A 120 21.73 13.93 0.19
C ALA A 120 22.44 12.58 0.51
N ARG A 121 23.77 12.51 0.41
CA ARG A 121 24.54 11.32 0.79
C ARG A 121 24.37 10.96 2.27
N ARG A 122 24.13 11.96 3.13
CA ARG A 122 23.85 11.74 4.56
C ARG A 122 22.58 10.93 4.77
N LEU A 123 21.54 11.18 3.95
CA LEU A 123 20.30 10.41 3.99
C LEU A 123 20.54 8.97 3.56
N ALA A 124 21.28 8.76 2.45
CA ALA A 124 21.64 7.43 1.97
C ALA A 124 22.48 6.65 3.00
N ALA A 125 23.41 7.34 3.69
CA ALA A 125 24.23 6.71 4.74
C ALA A 125 23.40 6.16 5.92
N LEU A 126 22.22 6.74 6.20
CA LEU A 126 21.31 6.23 7.22
C LEU A 126 20.61 4.93 6.82
N LEU A 127 20.67 4.51 5.56
CA LEU A 127 20.14 3.24 5.08
C LEU A 127 21.19 2.12 5.08
N VAL A 128 22.46 2.47 5.28
CA VAL A 128 23.56 1.50 5.34
C VAL A 128 23.64 0.95 6.77
N LEU A 129 23.46 -0.36 6.90
CA LEU A 129 23.69 -1.06 8.15
C LEU A 129 25.18 -1.40 8.23
N ALA A 130 25.79 -1.18 9.41
CA ALA A 130 27.13 -1.68 9.66
C ALA A 130 27.13 -3.20 9.51
N ASP A 131 28.13 -3.73 8.85
CA ASP A 131 28.37 -5.18 8.84
C ASP A 131 28.83 -5.57 10.26
N ASP A 132 28.13 -6.56 10.84
CA ASP A 132 28.51 -7.17 12.13
C ASP A 132 29.75 -8.05 11.97
#